data_24847d0561283681843dbed2f0ecbee7
#
_entry.id   24847d0561283681843dbed2f0ecbee7
#
_cell.length_a   1.000
_cell.length_b   1.000
_cell.length_c   1.000
_cell.angle_alpha   90.00
_cell.angle_beta   90.00
_cell.angle_gamma   90.00
#
_symmetry.space_group_name_H-M   'P 1'
#
loop_
_entity.id
_entity.type
_entity.pdbx_description
1 polymer ?
#
loop_
_entity_poly.entity_id
_entity_poly.type
_entity_poly.pdbx_seq_one_letter_code
_entity_poly.pdbx_strand_id
1 'polypeptide(L)'
;MTPMKWFWGFLRKYRFKLLGGLILTTFISALAIVNPYVSGMIVDDVIQGGQYDLLWKLVLILLLVTLVRGALRFFYQVIFEVCSQGVLYDMRDVVYRRLLTEDFAFYSKKKTGDLMSRQTGDMEAIRHFVAYIIYQVYENILLFCFALFMIFTVNVKLALCMLIVLPFTAITTAKQSKEVRPTFQRIRDCFSSLNAFVQENVSGNRVVKAFAKEDFEIEKFNKENDAYMDAQLNSSKVWMKYLPIFEVLAYVLNVVLMLYGGWMVITGEMTIGNLVTVNGYLWMLNAPLRMAGWWVNDTHRFITSVEKIYTTYVEEPLVKMPPVPVSGKHMEGNVEFKDVSYTADDEDIVKDISFSVKKGQTVGILGSTGAGKSTIMNLLCRFVDATSGEVLVDGVNVKDWNLYDLRDNIGMAMQDIFLFSDTIEGNIAYGRPNCTFEEIHEAAVMADANHFIKAMPEGYNTIVGERGVGLSGGQKQRISLARALLKKPSILILDDTTSAVDMETESYIQQQLGKLNGQCTIFVIAYRISSIKDADQILVMDNGRIIEHGTHQELLANDGYYASAFHHQYGELPSREEQEEYRQVTAKERK
;
A
#
# COMPACT_ATOMS: atom_id res chain seq x y z
N MET A 1 -21.89 -1.70 -5.50
CA MET A 1 -22.01 -1.13 -4.12
C MET A 1 -21.28 0.20 -4.11
N THR A 2 -21.75 1.25 -3.42
CA THR A 2 -20.98 2.51 -3.34
C THR A 2 -19.86 2.39 -2.28
N PRO A 3 -18.72 3.11 -2.41
CA PRO A 3 -17.64 3.08 -1.43
C PRO A 3 -18.10 3.31 0.01
N MET A 4 -18.98 4.28 0.20
CA MET A 4 -19.54 4.59 1.52
C MET A 4 -20.44 3.50 2.08
N LYS A 5 -21.24 2.81 1.24
CA LYS A 5 -22.05 1.66 1.70
C LYS A 5 -21.18 0.49 2.13
N TRP A 6 -20.06 0.28 1.45
CA TRP A 6 -19.07 -0.73 1.81
C TRP A 6 -18.44 -0.42 3.18
N PHE A 7 -17.97 0.81 3.38
CA PHE A 7 -17.42 1.26 4.66
C PHE A 7 -18.45 1.13 5.82
N TRP A 8 -19.71 1.54 5.58
CA TRP A 8 -20.78 1.41 6.57
C TRP A 8 -21.05 -0.05 6.98
N GLY A 9 -20.74 -1.01 6.12
CA GLY A 9 -20.79 -2.44 6.46
C GLY A 9 -19.90 -2.80 7.65
N PHE A 10 -18.68 -2.27 7.69
CA PHE A 10 -17.75 -2.46 8.82
C PHE A 10 -18.19 -1.72 10.07
N LEU A 11 -18.64 -0.47 9.90
CA LEU A 11 -19.07 0.34 11.04
C LEU A 11 -20.32 -0.22 11.72
N ARG A 12 -21.22 -0.87 10.98
CA ARG A 12 -22.45 -1.48 11.49
C ARG A 12 -22.21 -2.50 12.62
N LYS A 13 -21.08 -3.20 12.61
CA LYS A 13 -20.66 -4.13 13.66
C LYS A 13 -20.52 -3.44 15.02
N TYR A 14 -20.13 -2.16 15.02
CA TYR A 14 -19.84 -1.36 16.21
C TYR A 14 -20.96 -0.38 16.56
N ARG A 15 -22.11 -0.39 15.86
CA ARG A 15 -23.18 0.59 15.96
C ARG A 15 -23.68 0.87 17.38
N PHE A 16 -23.84 -0.18 18.21
CA PHE A 16 -24.33 -0.01 19.59
C PHE A 16 -23.29 0.64 20.49
N LYS A 17 -22.01 0.32 20.33
CA LYS A 17 -20.93 0.98 21.07
C LYS A 17 -20.81 2.46 20.67
N LEU A 18 -20.87 2.76 19.38
CA LEU A 18 -20.86 4.14 18.87
C LEU A 18 -22.08 4.93 19.37
N LEU A 19 -23.25 4.32 19.36
CA LEU A 19 -24.47 4.95 19.91
C LEU A 19 -24.30 5.26 21.40
N GLY A 20 -23.76 4.33 22.18
CA GLY A 20 -23.42 4.54 23.59
C GLY A 20 -22.42 5.69 23.79
N GLY A 21 -21.40 5.76 22.94
CA GLY A 21 -20.43 6.87 22.92
C GLY A 21 -21.10 8.22 22.62
N LEU A 22 -22.02 8.28 21.64
CA LEU A 22 -22.78 9.50 21.31
C LEU A 22 -23.72 9.93 22.46
N ILE A 23 -24.37 8.97 23.12
CA ILE A 23 -25.22 9.26 24.32
C ILE A 23 -24.36 9.87 25.43
N LEU A 24 -23.16 9.29 25.71
CA LEU A 24 -22.23 9.86 26.69
C LEU A 24 -21.78 11.26 26.29
N THR A 25 -21.46 11.48 25.02
CA THR A 25 -21.10 12.80 24.48
C THR A 25 -22.23 13.81 24.68
N THR A 26 -23.49 13.40 24.47
CA THR A 26 -24.67 14.26 24.74
C THR A 26 -24.74 14.67 26.21
N PHE A 27 -24.53 13.70 27.11
CA PHE A 27 -24.56 13.96 28.56
C PHE A 27 -23.44 14.92 28.98
N ILE A 28 -22.25 14.75 28.47
CA ILE A 28 -21.09 15.62 28.74
C ILE A 28 -21.32 17.03 28.20
N SER A 29 -21.88 17.14 27.00
CA SER A 29 -22.23 18.43 26.40
C SER A 29 -23.31 19.17 27.23
N ALA A 30 -24.30 18.45 27.75
CA ALA A 30 -25.28 19.02 28.65
C ALA A 30 -24.68 19.48 29.98
N LEU A 31 -23.78 18.67 30.58
CA LEU A 31 -23.07 19.08 31.80
C LEU A 31 -22.13 20.29 31.59
N ALA A 32 -21.72 20.56 30.36
CA ALA A 32 -20.87 21.72 30.06
C ALA A 32 -21.54 23.06 30.33
N ILE A 33 -22.89 23.08 30.26
CA ILE A 33 -23.73 24.29 30.49
C ILE A 33 -23.74 24.67 31.96
N VAL A 34 -23.56 23.69 32.85
CA VAL A 34 -23.71 23.87 34.30
C VAL A 34 -22.66 24.83 34.84
N ASN A 35 -21.42 24.76 34.38
CA ASN A 35 -20.33 25.59 34.91
C ASN A 35 -20.56 27.10 34.72
N PRO A 36 -20.92 27.62 33.51
CA PRO A 36 -21.24 29.03 33.35
C PRO A 36 -22.49 29.45 34.17
N TYR A 37 -23.51 28.58 34.21
CA TYR A 37 -24.74 28.85 34.96
C TYR A 37 -24.49 28.99 36.47
N VAL A 38 -23.77 28.04 37.06
CA VAL A 38 -23.40 28.08 38.49
C VAL A 38 -22.49 29.28 38.80
N SER A 39 -21.59 29.65 37.85
CA SER A 39 -20.77 30.86 38.01
C SER A 39 -21.61 32.13 38.11
N GLY A 40 -22.69 32.21 37.32
CA GLY A 40 -23.67 33.30 37.42
C GLY A 40 -24.41 33.31 38.77
N MET A 41 -24.87 32.15 39.26
CA MET A 41 -25.48 32.04 40.60
C MET A 41 -24.53 32.46 41.72
N ILE A 42 -23.23 32.18 41.65
CA ILE A 42 -22.25 32.65 42.62
C ILE A 42 -22.25 34.18 42.66
N VAL A 43 -22.34 34.83 41.50
CA VAL A 43 -22.36 36.30 41.46
C VAL A 43 -23.65 36.86 42.02
N ASP A 44 -24.81 36.36 41.63
CA ASP A 44 -26.11 36.90 42.03
C ASP A 44 -26.44 36.56 43.50
N ASP A 45 -26.38 35.25 43.87
CA ASP A 45 -26.87 34.81 45.18
C ASP A 45 -25.81 34.97 46.29
N VAL A 46 -24.52 34.69 45.98
CA VAL A 46 -23.48 34.74 47.01
C VAL A 46 -22.87 36.14 47.14
N ILE A 47 -22.43 36.76 46.03
CA ILE A 47 -21.76 38.04 46.08
C ILE A 47 -22.74 39.20 46.31
N GLN A 48 -23.82 39.25 45.54
CA GLN A 48 -24.80 40.30 45.64
C GLN A 48 -25.87 40.03 46.74
N GLY A 49 -26.31 38.77 46.82
CA GLY A 49 -27.33 38.34 47.77
C GLY A 49 -26.82 38.09 49.19
N GLY A 50 -25.45 38.07 49.39
CA GLY A 50 -24.83 37.90 50.71
C GLY A 50 -24.99 36.50 51.31
N GLN A 51 -25.40 35.49 50.51
CA GLN A 51 -25.63 34.13 50.98
C GLN A 51 -24.31 33.31 50.97
N TYR A 52 -23.37 33.69 51.82
CA TYR A 52 -22.01 33.08 51.85
C TYR A 52 -22.04 31.57 52.13
N ASP A 53 -23.03 31.06 52.87
CA ASP A 53 -23.20 29.62 53.13
C ASP A 53 -23.42 28.78 51.85
N LEU A 54 -23.96 29.41 50.79
CA LEU A 54 -24.18 28.76 49.49
C LEU A 54 -22.89 28.58 48.70
N LEU A 55 -21.85 29.38 48.97
CA LEU A 55 -20.61 29.36 48.22
C LEU A 55 -19.98 27.95 48.13
N TRP A 56 -19.82 27.32 49.28
CA TRP A 56 -19.20 26.00 49.37
C TRP A 56 -19.99 24.92 48.60
N LYS A 57 -21.32 25.00 48.60
CA LYS A 57 -22.20 24.10 47.86
C LYS A 57 -22.03 24.27 46.35
N LEU A 58 -22.00 25.52 45.88
CA LEU A 58 -21.82 25.84 44.46
C LEU A 58 -20.43 25.46 43.95
N VAL A 59 -19.37 25.72 44.75
CA VAL A 59 -18.01 25.31 44.43
C VAL A 59 -17.91 23.77 44.38
N LEU A 60 -18.55 23.07 45.32
CA LEU A 60 -18.57 21.60 45.28
C LEU A 60 -19.29 21.07 44.06
N ILE A 61 -20.39 21.71 43.63
CA ILE A 61 -21.11 21.36 42.38
C ILE A 61 -20.18 21.55 41.18
N LEU A 62 -19.44 22.68 41.06
CA LEU A 62 -18.48 22.92 39.99
C LEU A 62 -17.39 21.86 39.96
N LEU A 63 -16.84 21.51 41.14
CA LEU A 63 -15.83 20.45 41.24
C LEU A 63 -16.37 19.09 40.80
N LEU A 64 -17.54 18.71 41.32
CA LEU A 64 -18.18 17.43 41.02
C LEU A 64 -18.48 17.32 39.52
N VAL A 65 -19.12 18.35 38.94
CA VAL A 65 -19.43 18.39 37.51
C VAL A 65 -18.18 18.27 36.67
N THR A 66 -17.10 18.95 37.04
CA THR A 66 -15.81 18.90 36.32
C THR A 66 -15.20 17.51 36.40
N LEU A 67 -15.18 16.87 37.58
CA LEU A 67 -14.68 15.52 37.77
C LEU A 67 -15.50 14.48 36.99
N VAL A 68 -16.84 14.57 37.08
CA VAL A 68 -17.76 13.67 36.35
C VAL A 68 -17.56 13.83 34.83
N ARG A 69 -17.47 15.06 34.33
CA ARG A 69 -17.19 15.33 32.93
C ARG A 69 -15.85 14.74 32.51
N GLY A 70 -14.80 14.90 33.31
CA GLY A 70 -13.48 14.32 33.02
C GLY A 70 -13.54 12.79 32.93
N ALA A 71 -14.21 12.14 33.90
CA ALA A 71 -14.37 10.69 33.91
C ALA A 71 -15.19 10.18 32.70
N LEU A 72 -16.34 10.80 32.43
CA LEU A 72 -17.19 10.42 31.29
C LEU A 72 -16.47 10.66 29.95
N ARG A 73 -15.66 11.73 29.86
CA ARG A 73 -14.86 12.02 28.67
C ARG A 73 -13.86 10.91 28.37
N PHE A 74 -13.19 10.42 29.39
CA PHE A 74 -12.30 9.27 29.23
C PHE A 74 -13.05 8.06 28.68
N PHE A 75 -14.21 7.70 29.22
CA PHE A 75 -14.98 6.54 28.77
C PHE A 75 -15.44 6.65 27.31
N TYR A 76 -16.00 7.78 26.89
CA TYR A 76 -16.45 7.87 25.51
C TYR A 76 -15.26 7.88 24.52
N GLN A 77 -14.15 8.54 24.85
CA GLN A 77 -12.97 8.51 24.01
C GLN A 77 -12.43 7.09 23.82
N VAL A 78 -12.38 6.31 24.89
CA VAL A 78 -12.00 4.88 24.83
C VAL A 78 -12.98 4.10 23.93
N ILE A 79 -14.29 4.35 24.03
CA ILE A 79 -15.28 3.69 23.17
C ILE A 79 -15.03 3.99 21.69
N PHE A 80 -14.85 5.27 21.33
CA PHE A 80 -14.59 5.66 19.95
C PHE A 80 -13.24 5.10 19.45
N GLU A 81 -12.20 5.11 20.28
CA GLU A 81 -10.89 4.55 19.93
C GLU A 81 -11.00 3.03 19.71
N VAL A 82 -11.61 2.27 20.60
CA VAL A 82 -11.82 0.83 20.44
C VAL A 82 -12.62 0.51 19.17
N CYS A 83 -13.66 1.29 18.88
CA CYS A 83 -14.44 1.12 17.65
C CYS A 83 -13.62 1.40 16.41
N SER A 84 -12.81 2.47 16.42
CA SER A 84 -11.98 2.86 15.29
C SER A 84 -10.89 1.82 14.99
N GLN A 85 -10.22 1.30 16.02
CA GLN A 85 -9.23 0.24 15.89
C GLN A 85 -9.87 -1.07 15.40
N GLY A 86 -11.07 -1.39 15.86
CA GLY A 86 -11.80 -2.56 15.38
C GLY A 86 -12.19 -2.45 13.90
N VAL A 87 -12.66 -1.30 13.44
CA VAL A 87 -12.94 -1.03 12.02
C VAL A 87 -11.66 -1.13 11.20
N LEU A 88 -10.56 -0.53 11.68
CA LEU A 88 -9.26 -0.57 11.03
C LEU A 88 -8.75 -2.01 10.86
N TYR A 89 -8.86 -2.81 11.91
CA TYR A 89 -8.46 -4.23 11.89
C TYR A 89 -9.27 -5.02 10.85
N ASP A 90 -10.60 -4.92 10.90
CA ASP A 90 -11.49 -5.64 9.97
C ASP A 90 -11.22 -5.22 8.50
N MET A 91 -11.01 -3.92 8.24
CA MET A 91 -10.73 -3.41 6.89
C MET A 91 -9.34 -3.85 6.38
N ARG A 92 -8.31 -3.80 7.24
CA ARG A 92 -6.96 -4.24 6.87
C ARG A 92 -6.94 -5.71 6.49
N ASP A 93 -7.59 -6.57 7.27
CA ASP A 93 -7.67 -8.00 6.96
C ASP A 93 -8.31 -8.25 5.60
N VAL A 94 -9.47 -7.63 5.34
CA VAL A 94 -10.20 -7.81 4.07
C VAL A 94 -9.38 -7.32 2.88
N VAL A 95 -8.75 -6.14 2.98
CA VAL A 95 -7.94 -5.58 1.88
C VAL A 95 -6.65 -6.36 1.68
N TYR A 96 -6.00 -6.81 2.76
CA TYR A 96 -4.78 -7.63 2.66
C TYR A 96 -5.05 -8.97 1.99
N ARG A 97 -6.13 -9.67 2.39
CA ARG A 97 -6.57 -10.91 1.72
C ARG A 97 -6.83 -10.67 0.24
N ARG A 98 -7.47 -9.53 -0.09
CA ARG A 98 -7.70 -9.17 -1.49
C ARG A 98 -6.40 -8.98 -2.26
N LEU A 99 -5.46 -8.22 -1.72
CA LEU A 99 -4.14 -8.04 -2.34
C LEU A 99 -3.45 -9.38 -2.62
N LEU A 100 -3.50 -10.35 -1.71
CA LEU A 100 -2.88 -11.66 -1.93
C LEU A 100 -3.57 -12.51 -3.02
N THR A 101 -4.80 -12.18 -3.40
CA THR A 101 -5.55 -12.88 -4.46
C THR A 101 -5.48 -12.18 -5.82
N GLU A 102 -4.86 -11.00 -5.90
CA GLU A 102 -4.66 -10.29 -7.17
C GLU A 102 -3.60 -10.96 -8.05
N ASP A 103 -3.68 -10.72 -9.35
CA ASP A 103 -2.80 -11.29 -10.36
C ASP A 103 -1.57 -10.41 -10.66
N PHE A 104 -0.67 -10.91 -11.50
CA PHE A 104 0.53 -10.18 -11.90
C PHE A 104 0.21 -8.89 -12.68
N ALA A 105 -0.86 -8.88 -13.48
CA ALA A 105 -1.26 -7.69 -14.24
C ALA A 105 -1.69 -6.55 -13.34
N PHE A 106 -2.30 -6.84 -12.18
CA PHE A 106 -2.58 -5.84 -11.15
C PHE A 106 -1.31 -5.19 -10.61
N TYR A 107 -0.31 -6.02 -10.25
CA TYR A 107 0.95 -5.55 -9.68
C TYR A 107 1.86 -4.83 -10.69
N SER A 108 1.81 -5.19 -11.97
CA SER A 108 2.57 -4.49 -13.02
C SER A 108 2.07 -3.06 -13.26
N LYS A 109 0.75 -2.84 -13.09
CA LYS A 109 0.10 -1.52 -13.30
C LYS A 109 0.18 -0.60 -12.08
N LYS A 110 0.41 -1.13 -10.87
CA LYS A 110 0.36 -0.36 -9.63
C LYS A 110 1.71 -0.34 -8.92
N LYS A 111 2.11 0.85 -8.49
CA LYS A 111 3.32 1.00 -7.70
C LYS A 111 3.13 0.42 -6.30
N THR A 112 4.09 -0.35 -5.83
CA THR A 112 4.07 -0.94 -4.47
C THR A 112 3.86 0.11 -3.39
N GLY A 113 4.47 1.30 -3.53
CA GLY A 113 4.30 2.41 -2.59
C GLY A 113 2.84 2.90 -2.46
N ASP A 114 2.08 2.90 -3.57
CA ASP A 114 0.66 3.28 -3.54
C ASP A 114 -0.18 2.23 -2.78
N LEU A 115 0.11 0.95 -2.98
CA LEU A 115 -0.56 -0.14 -2.26
C LEU A 115 -0.24 -0.11 -0.76
N MET A 116 1.02 0.15 -0.41
CA MET A 116 1.44 0.34 0.99
C MET A 116 0.77 1.55 1.62
N SER A 117 0.65 2.68 0.90
CA SER A 117 -0.06 3.88 1.36
C SER A 117 -1.53 3.59 1.69
N ARG A 118 -2.19 2.69 0.93
CA ARG A 118 -3.58 2.27 1.22
C ARG A 118 -3.69 1.50 2.53
N GLN A 119 -2.72 0.63 2.84
CA GLN A 119 -2.69 -0.15 4.09
C GLN A 119 -2.25 0.67 5.32
N THR A 120 -1.61 1.82 5.11
CA THR A 120 -1.08 2.68 6.19
C THR A 120 -1.81 4.01 6.26
N GLY A 121 -1.44 4.98 5.43
CA GLY A 121 -1.92 6.37 5.51
C GLY A 121 -3.41 6.55 5.23
N ASP A 122 -3.97 5.83 4.24
CA ASP A 122 -5.39 5.92 3.93
C ASP A 122 -6.24 5.21 5.00
N MET A 123 -5.79 4.07 5.52
CA MET A 123 -6.43 3.40 6.67
C MET A 123 -6.39 4.27 7.93
N GLU A 124 -5.28 4.97 8.18
CA GLU A 124 -5.16 5.89 9.31
C GLU A 124 -6.11 7.09 9.20
N ALA A 125 -6.34 7.60 7.99
CA ALA A 125 -7.33 8.66 7.76
C ALA A 125 -8.76 8.19 8.12
N ILE A 126 -9.09 6.93 7.81
CA ILE A 126 -10.38 6.33 8.19
C ILE A 126 -10.47 6.17 9.71
N ARG A 127 -9.41 5.65 10.35
CA ARG A 127 -9.35 5.52 11.80
C ARG A 127 -9.56 6.88 12.47
N HIS A 128 -8.83 7.91 12.03
CA HIS A 128 -8.94 9.27 12.56
C HIS A 128 -10.36 9.82 12.47
N PHE A 129 -11.04 9.60 11.34
CA PHE A 129 -12.41 10.03 11.16
C PHE A 129 -13.36 9.37 12.19
N VAL A 130 -13.25 8.04 12.36
CA VAL A 130 -14.10 7.30 13.32
C VAL A 130 -13.75 7.63 14.77
N ALA A 131 -12.44 7.74 15.09
CA ALA A 131 -11.96 8.01 16.45
C ALA A 131 -12.22 9.42 16.94
N TYR A 132 -12.16 10.43 16.04
CA TYR A 132 -12.16 11.83 16.44
C TYR A 132 -13.26 12.66 15.77
N ILE A 133 -13.36 12.63 14.45
CA ILE A 133 -14.18 13.59 13.72
C ILE A 133 -15.67 13.38 14.03
N ILE A 134 -16.13 12.14 14.09
CA ILE A 134 -17.55 11.84 14.35
C ILE A 134 -18.01 12.48 15.65
N TYR A 135 -17.33 12.20 16.77
CA TYR A 135 -17.77 12.74 18.05
C TYR A 135 -17.47 14.22 18.22
N GLN A 136 -16.35 14.73 17.66
CA GLN A 136 -16.02 16.16 17.75
C GLN A 136 -17.04 17.03 17.05
N VAL A 137 -17.43 16.66 15.83
CA VAL A 137 -18.49 17.39 15.11
C VAL A 137 -19.80 17.34 15.90
N TYR A 138 -20.17 16.15 16.38
CA TYR A 138 -21.38 15.96 17.16
C TYR A 138 -21.36 16.77 18.48
N GLU A 139 -20.28 16.68 19.28
CA GLU A 139 -20.10 17.42 20.53
C GLU A 139 -20.21 18.92 20.32
N ASN A 140 -19.52 19.46 19.30
CA ASN A 140 -19.51 20.90 19.04
C ASN A 140 -20.85 21.42 18.53
N ILE A 141 -21.58 20.64 17.73
CA ILE A 141 -22.95 20.99 17.34
C ILE A 141 -23.86 21.05 18.59
N LEU A 142 -23.76 20.06 19.48
CA LEU A 142 -24.55 20.06 20.72
C LEU A 142 -24.20 21.25 21.62
N LEU A 143 -22.90 21.53 21.84
CA LEU A 143 -22.43 22.66 22.64
C LEU A 143 -22.98 23.99 22.07
N PHE A 144 -22.91 24.15 20.74
CA PHE A 144 -23.47 25.32 20.07
C PHE A 144 -25.00 25.46 20.30
N CYS A 145 -25.74 24.37 20.07
CA CYS A 145 -27.19 24.38 20.26
C CYS A 145 -27.58 24.63 21.72
N PHE A 146 -26.89 23.99 22.66
CA PHE A 146 -27.16 24.17 24.08
C PHE A 146 -26.79 25.56 24.58
N ALA A 147 -25.64 26.09 24.18
CA ALA A 147 -25.24 27.46 24.53
C ALA A 147 -26.26 28.48 23.98
N LEU A 148 -26.66 28.34 22.72
CA LEU A 148 -27.65 29.19 22.10
C LEU A 148 -28.99 29.12 22.83
N PHE A 149 -29.47 27.90 23.15
CA PHE A 149 -30.69 27.69 23.92
C PHE A 149 -30.63 28.39 25.29
N MET A 150 -29.53 28.22 26.03
CA MET A 150 -29.34 28.85 27.35
C MET A 150 -29.29 30.38 27.25
N ILE A 151 -28.64 30.95 26.25
CA ILE A 151 -28.65 32.42 26.07
C ILE A 151 -30.04 32.94 25.76
N PHE A 152 -30.87 32.20 24.97
CA PHE A 152 -32.28 32.53 24.73
C PHE A 152 -33.11 32.47 26.00
N THR A 153 -32.87 31.54 26.91
CA THR A 153 -33.60 31.46 28.20
C THR A 153 -33.21 32.59 29.14
N VAL A 154 -31.98 33.10 29.06
CA VAL A 154 -31.50 34.25 29.85
C VAL A 154 -32.15 35.53 29.32
N ASN A 155 -31.99 35.85 28.04
CA ASN A 155 -32.62 37.02 27.44
C ASN A 155 -32.68 36.90 25.90
N VAL A 156 -33.89 36.96 25.36
CA VAL A 156 -34.16 36.82 23.92
C VAL A 156 -33.56 37.97 23.11
N LYS A 157 -33.64 39.22 23.60
CA LYS A 157 -33.12 40.39 22.87
C LYS A 157 -31.60 40.30 22.72
N LEU A 158 -30.90 39.93 23.79
CA LEU A 158 -29.45 39.73 23.77
C LEU A 158 -29.05 38.58 22.85
N ALA A 159 -29.75 37.46 22.88
CA ALA A 159 -29.53 36.31 21.99
C ALA A 159 -29.65 36.70 20.51
N LEU A 160 -30.65 37.49 20.14
CA LEU A 160 -30.84 37.97 18.77
C LEU A 160 -29.72 38.90 18.34
N CYS A 161 -29.24 39.80 19.21
CA CYS A 161 -28.09 40.67 18.90
C CYS A 161 -26.83 39.85 18.65
N MET A 162 -26.58 38.78 19.43
CA MET A 162 -25.42 37.89 19.23
C MET A 162 -25.53 37.07 17.95
N LEU A 163 -26.74 36.61 17.60
CA LEU A 163 -26.98 35.89 16.34
C LEU A 163 -26.58 36.70 15.09
N ILE A 164 -26.63 38.04 15.13
CA ILE A 164 -26.21 38.88 14.01
C ILE A 164 -24.71 38.72 13.69
N VAL A 165 -23.88 38.43 14.67
CA VAL A 165 -22.40 38.28 14.48
C VAL A 165 -22.05 36.93 13.85
N LEU A 166 -22.85 35.87 14.13
CA LEU A 166 -22.53 34.51 13.69
C LEU A 166 -22.42 34.35 12.15
N PRO A 167 -23.32 34.91 11.32
CA PRO A 167 -23.19 34.88 9.86
C PRO A 167 -21.90 35.50 9.37
N PHE A 168 -21.42 36.58 9.97
CA PHE A 168 -20.14 37.21 9.58
C PHE A 168 -18.96 36.28 9.86
N THR A 169 -18.98 35.58 10.99
CA THR A 169 -17.96 34.58 11.33
C THR A 169 -18.01 33.42 10.33
N ALA A 170 -19.20 32.92 10.00
CA ALA A 170 -19.39 31.84 9.01
C ALA A 170 -18.90 32.23 7.60
N ILE A 171 -19.23 33.45 7.15
CA ILE A 171 -18.78 33.97 5.86
C ILE A 171 -17.25 34.12 5.84
N THR A 172 -16.66 34.62 6.92
CA THR A 172 -15.20 34.76 7.04
C THR A 172 -14.51 33.40 7.01
N THR A 173 -15.07 32.40 7.72
CA THR A 173 -14.55 31.01 7.69
C THR A 173 -14.64 30.41 6.29
N ALA A 174 -15.73 30.63 5.56
CA ALA A 174 -15.91 30.15 4.20
C ALA A 174 -14.90 30.81 3.22
N LYS A 175 -14.66 32.11 3.36
CA LYS A 175 -13.66 32.83 2.55
C LYS A 175 -12.25 32.35 2.87
N GLN A 176 -11.89 32.22 4.14
CA GLN A 176 -10.59 31.69 4.55
C GLN A 176 -10.37 30.28 3.97
N SER A 177 -11.35 29.39 4.13
CA SER A 177 -11.25 28.01 3.61
C SER A 177 -10.99 27.99 2.10
N LYS A 178 -11.64 28.89 1.33
CA LYS A 178 -11.45 29.03 -0.11
C LYS A 178 -10.05 29.53 -0.48
N GLU A 179 -9.49 30.49 0.26
CA GLU A 179 -8.14 31.03 0.01
C GLU A 179 -7.03 30.10 0.50
N VAL A 180 -7.23 29.38 1.60
CA VAL A 180 -6.24 28.48 2.20
C VAL A 180 -6.09 27.19 1.38
N ARG A 181 -7.15 26.67 0.78
CA ARG A 181 -7.15 25.39 0.05
C ARG A 181 -6.08 25.32 -1.06
N PRO A 182 -5.93 26.32 -1.96
CA PRO A 182 -4.88 26.28 -2.99
C PRO A 182 -3.47 26.40 -2.42
N THR A 183 -3.28 27.11 -1.29
CA THR A 183 -1.94 27.20 -0.66
C THR A 183 -1.50 25.87 -0.08
N PHE A 184 -2.40 25.12 0.57
CA PHE A 184 -2.11 23.76 1.03
C PHE A 184 -1.82 22.79 -0.13
N GLN A 185 -2.49 22.95 -1.28
CA GLN A 185 -2.16 22.16 -2.45
C GLN A 185 -0.74 22.46 -2.91
N ARG A 186 -0.38 23.74 -3.03
CA ARG A 186 0.97 24.16 -3.42
C ARG A 186 2.05 23.64 -2.48
N ILE A 187 1.81 23.67 -1.15
CA ILE A 187 2.71 23.08 -0.15
C ILE A 187 2.91 21.60 -0.43
N ARG A 188 1.83 20.83 -0.68
CA ARG A 188 1.93 19.40 -0.98
C ARG A 188 2.73 19.13 -2.25
N ASP A 189 2.51 19.91 -3.29
CA ASP A 189 3.21 19.76 -4.57
C ASP A 189 4.72 20.03 -4.39
N CYS A 190 5.10 21.14 -3.75
CA CYS A 190 6.51 21.46 -3.47
C CYS A 190 7.15 20.41 -2.54
N PHE A 191 6.44 19.94 -1.52
CA PHE A 191 6.93 18.89 -0.62
C PHE A 191 7.13 17.56 -1.34
N SER A 192 6.24 17.22 -2.25
CA SER A 192 6.37 16.01 -3.08
C SER A 192 7.60 16.09 -3.99
N SER A 193 7.84 17.23 -4.64
CA SER A 193 9.04 17.47 -5.46
C SER A 193 10.31 17.37 -4.64
N LEU A 194 10.35 18.03 -3.47
CA LEU A 194 11.50 17.97 -2.57
C LEU A 194 11.79 16.55 -2.10
N ASN A 195 10.76 15.78 -1.70
CA ASN A 195 10.93 14.40 -1.28
C ASN A 195 11.40 13.50 -2.42
N ALA A 196 10.86 13.65 -3.63
CA ALA A 196 11.30 12.90 -4.80
C ALA A 196 12.77 13.17 -5.09
N PHE A 197 13.19 14.44 -5.04
CA PHE A 197 14.58 14.85 -5.20
C PHE A 197 15.52 14.23 -4.14
N VAL A 198 15.13 14.28 -2.87
CA VAL A 198 15.91 13.65 -1.78
C VAL A 198 16.00 12.14 -1.97
N GLN A 199 14.88 11.48 -2.32
CA GLN A 199 14.87 10.03 -2.56
C GLN A 199 15.80 9.64 -3.72
N GLU A 200 15.79 10.41 -4.81
CA GLU A 200 16.67 10.20 -5.96
C GLU A 200 18.14 10.31 -5.56
N ASN A 201 18.50 11.38 -4.83
CA ASN A 201 19.88 11.60 -4.37
C ASN A 201 20.37 10.55 -3.37
N VAL A 202 19.51 10.12 -2.43
CA VAL A 202 19.84 9.05 -1.49
C VAL A 202 20.06 7.73 -2.22
N SER A 203 19.20 7.41 -3.19
CA SER A 203 19.31 6.20 -3.99
C SER A 203 20.52 6.24 -4.94
N GLY A 204 20.78 7.42 -5.53
CA GLY A 204 21.88 7.69 -6.45
C GLY A 204 23.18 8.14 -5.80
N ASN A 205 23.33 8.10 -4.47
CA ASN A 205 24.46 8.68 -3.75
C ASN A 205 25.82 8.17 -4.26
N ARG A 206 25.91 6.89 -4.65
CA ARG A 206 27.15 6.35 -5.24
C ARG A 206 27.53 7.07 -6.53
N VAL A 207 26.57 7.46 -7.35
CA VAL A 207 26.80 8.21 -8.59
C VAL A 207 27.28 9.62 -8.27
N VAL A 208 26.60 10.32 -7.34
CA VAL A 208 26.99 11.67 -6.89
C VAL A 208 28.44 11.65 -6.39
N LYS A 209 28.79 10.66 -5.56
CA LYS A 209 30.15 10.49 -5.03
C LYS A 209 31.18 10.15 -6.12
N ALA A 210 30.82 9.24 -7.05
CA ALA A 210 31.72 8.84 -8.13
C ALA A 210 32.09 10.00 -9.06
N PHE A 211 31.18 10.96 -9.25
CA PHE A 211 31.39 12.12 -10.11
C PHE A 211 31.75 13.41 -9.34
N ALA A 212 31.90 13.35 -7.99
CA ALA A 212 32.20 14.50 -7.12
C ALA A 212 31.27 15.70 -7.40
N LYS A 213 29.94 15.46 -7.41
CA LYS A 213 28.93 16.45 -7.75
C LYS A 213 28.05 16.86 -6.55
N GLU A 214 28.59 16.74 -5.35
CA GLU A 214 27.87 17.10 -4.11
C GLU A 214 27.38 18.54 -4.12
N ASP A 215 28.25 19.51 -4.43
CA ASP A 215 27.90 20.92 -4.44
C ASP A 215 26.79 21.25 -5.47
N PHE A 216 26.82 20.60 -6.62
CA PHE A 216 25.79 20.75 -7.66
C PHE A 216 24.43 20.23 -7.18
N GLU A 217 24.42 19.09 -6.52
CA GLU A 217 23.18 18.52 -5.98
C GLU A 217 22.66 19.33 -4.77
N ILE A 218 23.57 19.90 -3.94
CA ILE A 218 23.20 20.83 -2.87
C ILE A 218 22.53 22.08 -3.41
N GLU A 219 23.04 22.64 -4.51
CA GLU A 219 22.43 23.82 -5.15
C GLU A 219 21.01 23.53 -5.64
N LYS A 220 20.81 22.38 -6.28
CA LYS A 220 19.47 21.93 -6.70
C LYS A 220 18.53 21.72 -5.52
N PHE A 221 19.04 21.07 -4.44
CA PHE A 221 18.26 20.89 -3.22
C PHE A 221 17.81 22.21 -2.63
N ASN A 222 18.72 23.20 -2.54
CA ASN A 222 18.39 24.52 -2.02
C ASN A 222 17.25 25.17 -2.82
N LYS A 223 17.26 25.06 -4.15
CA LYS A 223 16.20 25.58 -5.00
C LYS A 223 14.82 24.96 -4.71
N GLU A 224 14.75 23.64 -4.56
CA GLU A 224 13.51 22.94 -4.19
C GLU A 224 13.06 23.29 -2.77
N ASN A 225 14.02 23.41 -1.83
CA ASN A 225 13.76 23.79 -0.45
C ASN A 225 13.26 25.24 -0.32
N ASP A 226 13.83 26.18 -1.09
CA ASP A 226 13.35 27.56 -1.17
C ASP A 226 11.91 27.62 -1.72
N ALA A 227 11.60 26.85 -2.75
CA ALA A 227 10.24 26.76 -3.30
C ALA A 227 9.24 26.24 -2.26
N TYR A 228 9.64 25.26 -1.44
CA TYR A 228 8.82 24.74 -0.33
C TYR A 228 8.66 25.78 0.78
N MET A 229 9.75 26.47 1.15
CA MET A 229 9.71 27.56 2.13
C MET A 229 8.76 28.67 1.68
N ASP A 230 8.85 29.12 0.43
CA ASP A 230 7.98 30.15 -0.14
C ASP A 230 6.50 29.72 -0.15
N ALA A 231 6.22 28.45 -0.44
CA ALA A 231 4.87 27.91 -0.36
C ALA A 231 4.33 27.95 1.07
N GLN A 232 5.15 27.61 2.08
CA GLN A 232 4.80 27.70 3.50
C GLN A 232 4.55 29.14 3.95
N LEU A 233 5.45 30.06 3.58
CA LEU A 233 5.29 31.49 3.89
C LEU A 233 4.03 32.08 3.29
N ASN A 234 3.71 31.71 2.04
CA ASN A 234 2.49 32.18 1.38
C ASN A 234 1.21 31.63 2.07
N SER A 235 1.23 30.39 2.53
CA SER A 235 0.14 29.84 3.34
C SER A 235 0.01 30.57 4.67
N SER A 236 1.14 30.84 5.35
CA SER A 236 1.17 31.59 6.60
C SER A 236 0.63 33.02 6.44
N LYS A 237 0.92 33.70 5.32
CA LYS A 237 0.35 35.03 5.02
C LYS A 237 -1.18 34.99 4.96
N VAL A 238 -1.77 33.95 4.36
CA VAL A 238 -3.22 33.78 4.35
C VAL A 238 -3.77 33.60 5.77
N TRP A 239 -3.14 32.77 6.58
CA TRP A 239 -3.52 32.59 7.98
C TRP A 239 -3.42 33.90 8.79
N MET A 240 -2.31 34.63 8.66
CA MET A 240 -2.10 35.94 9.32
C MET A 240 -3.11 37.00 8.89
N LYS A 241 -3.65 36.93 7.65
CA LYS A 241 -4.71 37.83 7.19
C LYS A 241 -6.04 37.58 7.92
N TYR A 242 -6.40 36.31 8.16
CA TYR A 242 -7.71 35.95 8.71
C TYR A 242 -7.72 35.83 10.22
N LEU A 243 -6.61 35.48 10.87
CA LEU A 243 -6.55 35.31 12.32
C LEU A 243 -7.02 36.54 13.10
N PRO A 244 -6.52 37.78 12.78
CA PRO A 244 -7.02 38.99 13.47
C PRO A 244 -8.52 39.26 13.23
N ILE A 245 -9.03 38.91 12.03
CA ILE A 245 -10.47 39.09 11.74
C ILE A 245 -11.32 38.18 12.65
N PHE A 246 -10.90 36.94 12.86
CA PHE A 246 -11.58 36.03 13.78
C PHE A 246 -11.51 36.51 15.24
N GLU A 247 -10.36 37.03 15.64
CA GLU A 247 -10.19 37.61 16.97
C GLU A 247 -11.12 38.81 17.15
N VAL A 248 -11.15 39.74 16.20
CA VAL A 248 -12.07 40.89 16.23
C VAL A 248 -13.53 40.43 16.29
N LEU A 249 -13.95 39.46 15.47
CA LEU A 249 -15.32 38.95 15.51
C LEU A 249 -15.67 38.28 16.85
N ALA A 250 -14.73 37.54 17.44
CA ALA A 250 -14.89 36.97 18.77
C ALA A 250 -14.99 38.04 19.84
N TYR A 251 -14.17 39.09 19.77
CA TYR A 251 -14.23 40.24 20.68
C TYR A 251 -15.49 41.10 20.48
N VAL A 252 -16.01 41.23 19.25
CA VAL A 252 -17.30 41.90 18.99
C VAL A 252 -18.44 41.25 19.79
N LEU A 253 -18.46 39.93 19.90
CA LEU A 253 -19.44 39.25 20.76
C LEU A 253 -19.31 39.66 22.23
N ASN A 254 -18.07 39.77 22.74
CA ASN A 254 -17.82 40.27 24.10
C ASN A 254 -18.24 41.76 24.25
N VAL A 255 -17.92 42.58 23.23
CA VAL A 255 -18.30 44.00 23.23
C VAL A 255 -19.83 44.17 23.23
N VAL A 256 -20.54 43.39 22.39
CA VAL A 256 -22.02 43.37 22.36
C VAL A 256 -22.55 42.93 23.72
N LEU A 257 -21.99 41.89 24.34
CA LEU A 257 -22.39 41.45 25.68
C LEU A 257 -22.18 42.55 26.72
N MET A 258 -21.01 43.18 26.73
CA MET A 258 -20.69 44.20 27.75
C MET A 258 -21.46 45.49 27.56
N LEU A 259 -21.66 45.98 26.34
CA LEU A 259 -22.39 47.20 26.05
C LEU A 259 -23.91 46.97 26.19
N TYR A 260 -24.48 46.04 25.48
CA TYR A 260 -25.91 45.83 25.46
C TYR A 260 -26.39 45.04 26.68
N GLY A 261 -25.73 43.98 27.06
CA GLY A 261 -26.00 43.23 28.30
C GLY A 261 -25.72 44.08 29.54
N GLY A 262 -24.65 44.86 29.58
CA GLY A 262 -24.39 45.82 30.65
C GLY A 262 -25.47 46.91 30.78
N TRP A 263 -25.91 47.47 29.63
CA TRP A 263 -27.05 48.39 29.62
C TRP A 263 -28.33 47.74 30.19
N MET A 264 -28.60 46.48 29.84
CA MET A 264 -29.78 45.74 30.37
C MET A 264 -29.65 45.47 31.87
N VAL A 265 -28.43 45.32 32.40
CA VAL A 265 -28.20 45.20 33.84
C VAL A 265 -28.51 46.55 34.54
N ILE A 266 -28.07 47.67 33.97
CA ILE A 266 -28.35 49.02 34.51
C ILE A 266 -29.84 49.33 34.50
N THR A 267 -30.56 48.91 33.46
CA THR A 267 -32.01 49.10 33.35
C THR A 267 -32.86 48.10 34.16
N GLY A 268 -32.19 47.10 34.80
CA GLY A 268 -32.88 46.07 35.59
C GLY A 268 -33.55 44.95 34.78
N GLU A 269 -33.29 44.87 33.46
CA GLU A 269 -33.81 43.80 32.60
C GLU A 269 -33.02 42.48 32.76
N MET A 270 -31.82 42.52 33.37
CA MET A 270 -30.91 41.37 33.54
C MET A 270 -30.05 41.53 34.82
N THR A 271 -29.65 40.39 35.42
CA THR A 271 -28.75 40.40 36.57
C THR A 271 -27.27 40.40 36.14
N ILE A 272 -26.35 40.75 37.03
CA ILE A 272 -24.90 40.64 36.77
C ILE A 272 -24.48 39.18 36.60
N GLY A 273 -25.06 38.26 37.40
CA GLY A 273 -24.81 36.84 37.25
C GLY A 273 -25.27 36.27 35.90
N ASN A 274 -26.35 36.77 35.34
CA ASN A 274 -26.79 36.45 33.99
C ASN A 274 -25.78 36.90 32.94
N LEU A 275 -25.18 38.09 33.11
CA LEU A 275 -24.11 38.59 32.21
C LEU A 275 -22.88 37.70 32.28
N VAL A 276 -22.45 37.25 33.46
CA VAL A 276 -21.37 36.30 33.67
C VAL A 276 -21.67 34.94 33.06
N THR A 277 -22.91 34.47 33.22
CA THR A 277 -23.35 33.21 32.62
C THR A 277 -23.27 33.23 31.10
N VAL A 278 -23.77 34.29 30.45
CA VAL A 278 -23.69 34.43 28.99
C VAL A 278 -22.26 34.56 28.53
N ASN A 279 -21.39 35.30 29.25
CA ASN A 279 -19.97 35.38 28.95
C ASN A 279 -19.31 34.00 28.93
N GLY A 280 -19.67 33.13 29.87
CA GLY A 280 -19.19 31.74 29.92
C GLY A 280 -19.63 30.88 28.71
N TYR A 281 -20.74 31.21 28.02
CA TYR A 281 -21.20 30.50 26.84
C TYR A 281 -20.60 31.00 25.53
N LEU A 282 -19.96 32.16 25.46
CA LEU A 282 -19.45 32.75 24.20
C LEU A 282 -18.44 31.85 23.47
N TRP A 283 -17.56 31.18 24.21
CA TRP A 283 -16.58 30.30 23.58
C TRP A 283 -17.27 29.09 22.90
N MET A 284 -18.41 28.59 23.44
CA MET A 284 -19.15 27.49 22.87
C MET A 284 -19.83 27.88 21.54
N LEU A 285 -20.11 29.16 21.31
CA LEU A 285 -20.61 29.70 20.05
C LEU A 285 -19.51 29.83 18.99
N ASN A 286 -18.31 30.27 19.42
CA ASN A 286 -17.21 30.56 18.49
C ASN A 286 -16.40 29.32 18.07
N ALA A 287 -16.17 28.38 18.98
CA ALA A 287 -15.31 27.24 18.76
C ALA A 287 -15.73 26.37 17.55
N PRO A 288 -17.01 25.99 17.37
CA PRO A 288 -17.46 25.19 16.23
C PRO A 288 -17.20 25.87 14.87
N LEU A 289 -17.44 27.19 14.81
CA LEU A 289 -17.27 27.96 13.58
C LEU A 289 -15.79 28.02 13.13
N ARG A 290 -14.88 28.15 14.09
CA ARG A 290 -13.42 28.14 13.82
C ARG A 290 -12.92 26.78 13.37
N MET A 291 -13.48 25.69 13.90
CA MET A 291 -13.07 24.31 13.60
C MET A 291 -13.73 23.70 12.37
N ALA A 292 -14.85 24.29 11.89
CA ALA A 292 -15.64 23.74 10.79
C ALA A 292 -14.82 23.47 9.52
N GLY A 293 -13.89 24.38 9.15
CA GLY A 293 -13.04 24.21 7.98
C GLY A 293 -12.13 23.00 8.10
N TRP A 294 -11.65 22.70 9.31
CA TRP A 294 -10.78 21.56 9.57
C TRP A 294 -11.55 20.22 9.46
N TRP A 295 -12.75 20.16 10.05
CA TRP A 295 -13.61 18.97 9.95
C TRP A 295 -14.03 18.66 8.52
N VAL A 296 -14.32 19.70 7.71
CA VAL A 296 -14.61 19.53 6.28
C VAL A 296 -13.42 18.91 5.55
N ASN A 297 -12.20 19.41 5.81
CA ASN A 297 -10.99 18.86 5.19
C ASN A 297 -10.74 17.39 5.59
N ASP A 298 -10.87 17.06 6.87
CA ASP A 298 -10.67 15.70 7.36
C ASP A 298 -11.77 14.74 6.86
N THR A 299 -13.00 15.23 6.74
CA THR A 299 -14.11 14.46 6.13
C THR A 299 -13.82 14.18 4.65
N HIS A 300 -13.32 15.16 3.88
CA HIS A 300 -12.90 14.93 2.50
C HIS A 300 -11.75 13.95 2.39
N ARG A 301 -10.76 14.06 3.25
CA ARG A 301 -9.65 13.08 3.33
C ARG A 301 -10.16 11.68 3.59
N PHE A 302 -11.06 11.51 4.56
CA PHE A 302 -11.72 10.24 4.84
C PHE A 302 -12.46 9.68 3.63
N ILE A 303 -13.30 10.48 2.96
CA ILE A 303 -14.06 10.04 1.78
C ILE A 303 -13.11 9.56 0.67
N THR A 304 -12.09 10.35 0.35
CA THR A 304 -11.10 10.00 -0.68
C THR A 304 -10.33 8.73 -0.33
N SER A 305 -9.97 8.54 0.95
CA SER A 305 -9.28 7.32 1.41
C SER A 305 -10.18 6.08 1.31
N VAL A 306 -11.46 6.20 1.66
CA VAL A 306 -12.44 5.12 1.47
C VAL A 306 -12.58 4.75 -0.02
N GLU A 307 -12.66 5.74 -0.91
CA GLU A 307 -12.76 5.52 -2.35
C GLU A 307 -11.52 4.80 -2.91
N LYS A 308 -10.33 5.23 -2.54
CA LYS A 308 -9.07 4.60 -2.97
C LYS A 308 -8.96 3.16 -2.51
N ILE A 309 -9.31 2.86 -1.27
CA ILE A 309 -9.27 1.50 -0.73
C ILE A 309 -10.34 0.63 -1.40
N TYR A 310 -11.54 1.18 -1.57
CA TYR A 310 -12.65 0.48 -2.22
C TYR A 310 -12.34 0.12 -3.67
N THR A 311 -11.72 1.01 -4.46
CA THR A 311 -11.30 0.70 -5.83
C THR A 311 -10.34 -0.47 -5.89
N THR A 312 -9.41 -0.58 -4.93
CA THR A 312 -8.51 -1.74 -4.82
C THR A 312 -9.26 -3.02 -4.46
N TYR A 313 -10.23 -2.92 -3.56
CA TYR A 313 -11.01 -4.08 -3.11
C TYR A 313 -11.93 -4.65 -4.20
N VAL A 314 -12.50 -3.80 -5.05
CA VAL A 314 -13.49 -4.19 -6.08
C VAL A 314 -12.82 -4.61 -7.39
N GLU A 315 -11.57 -4.23 -7.62
CA GLU A 315 -10.82 -4.63 -8.81
C GLU A 315 -10.74 -6.15 -8.86
N GLU A 316 -11.23 -6.74 -9.94
CA GLU A 316 -11.26 -8.19 -10.09
C GLU A 316 -10.00 -8.66 -10.82
N PRO A 317 -9.32 -9.74 -10.35
CA PRO A 317 -8.18 -10.30 -11.06
C PRO A 317 -8.63 -10.79 -12.44
N LEU A 318 -7.76 -10.63 -13.43
CA LEU A 318 -7.99 -11.14 -14.79
C LEU A 318 -7.99 -12.67 -14.79
N VAL A 319 -7.11 -13.29 -13.99
CA VAL A 319 -7.03 -14.75 -13.85
C VAL A 319 -7.98 -15.20 -12.74
N LYS A 320 -9.10 -15.80 -13.15
CA LYS A 320 -10.15 -16.26 -12.22
C LYS A 320 -10.10 -17.77 -12.04
N MET A 321 -10.43 -18.24 -10.83
CA MET A 321 -10.68 -19.65 -10.58
C MET A 321 -11.88 -20.11 -11.43
N PRO A 322 -11.82 -21.25 -12.15
CA PRO A 322 -12.97 -21.75 -12.88
C PRO A 322 -14.11 -22.15 -11.93
N PRO A 323 -15.36 -22.12 -12.39
CA PRO A 323 -16.52 -22.47 -11.54
C PRO A 323 -16.48 -23.91 -11.00
N VAL A 324 -15.90 -24.83 -11.78
CA VAL A 324 -15.71 -26.24 -11.40
C VAL A 324 -14.26 -26.61 -11.71
N PRO A 325 -13.33 -26.31 -10.77
CA PRO A 325 -11.91 -26.56 -11.01
C PRO A 325 -11.59 -28.06 -10.97
N VAL A 326 -10.68 -28.50 -11.84
CA VAL A 326 -10.05 -29.82 -11.73
C VAL A 326 -9.10 -29.78 -10.52
N SER A 327 -9.35 -30.63 -9.54
CA SER A 327 -8.62 -30.67 -8.28
C SER A 327 -8.32 -32.10 -7.86
N GLY A 328 -7.26 -32.29 -7.05
CA GLY A 328 -6.88 -33.59 -6.49
C GLY A 328 -6.39 -34.63 -7.53
N LYS A 329 -6.22 -34.26 -8.79
CA LYS A 329 -5.61 -35.14 -9.82
C LYS A 329 -4.10 -35.14 -9.61
N HIS A 330 -3.50 -36.33 -9.55
CA HIS A 330 -2.04 -36.44 -9.56
C HIS A 330 -1.48 -35.90 -10.85
N MET A 331 -0.57 -34.94 -10.77
CA MET A 331 0.07 -34.31 -11.93
C MET A 331 1.29 -35.13 -12.34
N GLU A 332 1.32 -35.57 -13.59
CA GLU A 332 2.46 -36.32 -14.15
C GLU A 332 3.52 -35.38 -14.74
N GLY A 333 3.09 -34.23 -15.28
CA GLY A 333 3.97 -33.21 -15.83
C GLY A 333 4.11 -33.24 -17.35
N ASN A 334 3.15 -33.83 -18.09
CA ASN A 334 3.08 -33.66 -19.55
C ASN A 334 2.61 -32.23 -19.85
N VAL A 335 3.28 -31.53 -20.77
CA VAL A 335 2.95 -30.14 -21.12
C VAL A 335 2.76 -30.03 -22.63
N GLU A 336 1.69 -29.36 -23.06
CA GLU A 336 1.44 -29.12 -24.47
C GLU A 336 0.95 -27.68 -24.68
N PHE A 337 1.54 -26.98 -25.63
CA PHE A 337 1.10 -25.68 -26.13
C PHE A 337 0.55 -25.87 -27.52
N LYS A 338 -0.69 -25.37 -27.75
CA LYS A 338 -1.41 -25.46 -29.02
C LYS A 338 -1.76 -24.06 -29.52
N ASP A 339 -1.05 -23.59 -30.53
CA ASP A 339 -1.24 -22.30 -31.22
C ASP A 339 -1.44 -21.14 -30.26
N VAL A 340 -0.58 -21.10 -29.21
CA VAL A 340 -0.70 -20.18 -28.10
C VAL A 340 -0.16 -18.80 -28.47
N SER A 341 -0.99 -17.78 -28.31
CA SER A 341 -0.56 -16.38 -28.41
C SER A 341 -0.95 -15.60 -27.15
N TYR A 342 -0.15 -14.60 -26.84
CA TYR A 342 -0.39 -13.70 -25.71
C TYR A 342 -0.05 -12.26 -26.08
N THR A 343 -1.04 -11.37 -25.89
CA THR A 343 -0.96 -9.94 -26.15
C THR A 343 -1.09 -9.20 -24.82
N ALA A 344 -0.20 -8.26 -24.55
CA ALA A 344 -0.29 -7.36 -23.40
C ALA A 344 -0.04 -5.92 -23.85
N ASP A 345 -0.84 -4.98 -23.35
CA ASP A 345 -0.76 -3.55 -23.67
C ASP A 345 -0.70 -3.26 -25.20
N ASP A 346 -1.55 -3.98 -25.96
CA ASP A 346 -1.65 -3.95 -27.43
C ASP A 346 -0.40 -4.44 -28.20
N GLU A 347 0.56 -5.06 -27.51
CA GLU A 347 1.72 -5.70 -28.13
C GLU A 347 1.64 -7.22 -28.04
N ASP A 348 1.89 -7.89 -29.17
CA ASP A 348 1.96 -9.36 -29.24
C ASP A 348 3.31 -9.85 -28.73
N ILE A 349 3.33 -10.34 -27.50
CA ILE A 349 4.56 -10.81 -26.83
C ILE A 349 4.91 -12.24 -27.24
N VAL A 350 3.91 -13.09 -27.44
CA VAL A 350 4.06 -14.50 -27.87
C VAL A 350 3.06 -14.77 -28.98
N LYS A 351 3.50 -15.45 -30.07
CA LYS A 351 2.74 -15.65 -31.30
C LYS A 351 2.82 -17.10 -31.77
N ASP A 352 1.67 -17.77 -31.89
CA ASP A 352 1.51 -19.07 -32.51
C ASP A 352 2.50 -20.15 -32.00
N ILE A 353 2.68 -20.21 -30.67
CA ILE A 353 3.59 -21.17 -30.03
C ILE A 353 2.92 -22.53 -29.92
N SER A 354 3.58 -23.54 -30.53
CA SER A 354 3.13 -24.94 -30.49
C SER A 354 4.33 -25.84 -30.20
N PHE A 355 4.27 -26.61 -29.12
CA PHE A 355 5.23 -27.68 -28.79
C PHE A 355 4.63 -28.63 -27.76
N SER A 356 5.23 -29.81 -27.59
CA SER A 356 4.83 -30.79 -26.59
C SER A 356 6.04 -31.37 -25.86
N VAL A 357 5.86 -31.60 -24.56
CA VAL A 357 6.88 -32.15 -23.66
C VAL A 357 6.24 -33.31 -22.89
N LYS A 358 6.92 -34.43 -22.86
CA LYS A 358 6.50 -35.60 -22.08
C LYS A 358 7.07 -35.51 -20.66
N LYS A 359 6.39 -36.15 -19.71
CA LYS A 359 6.88 -36.33 -18.34
C LYS A 359 8.34 -36.72 -18.32
N GLY A 360 9.10 -36.01 -17.46
CA GLY A 360 10.50 -36.30 -17.18
C GLY A 360 11.50 -35.85 -18.24
N GLN A 361 11.07 -35.15 -19.28
CA GLN A 361 11.95 -34.53 -20.26
C GLN A 361 12.47 -33.17 -19.77
N THR A 362 13.67 -32.83 -20.22
CA THR A 362 14.27 -31.51 -20.05
C THR A 362 14.14 -30.69 -21.33
N VAL A 363 13.60 -29.48 -21.21
CA VAL A 363 13.45 -28.52 -22.32
C VAL A 363 14.31 -27.30 -22.06
N GLY A 364 15.22 -27.02 -23.00
CA GLY A 364 16.00 -25.78 -23.03
C GLY A 364 15.26 -24.70 -23.83
N ILE A 365 15.21 -23.47 -23.33
CA ILE A 365 14.64 -22.31 -24.05
C ILE A 365 15.72 -21.25 -24.20
N LEU A 366 16.13 -20.99 -25.44
CA LEU A 366 17.13 -19.99 -25.82
C LEU A 366 16.48 -18.85 -26.61
N GLY A 367 17.07 -17.69 -26.61
CA GLY A 367 16.65 -16.54 -27.42
C GLY A 367 17.09 -15.21 -26.85
N SER A 368 16.93 -14.15 -27.65
CA SER A 368 17.27 -12.78 -27.26
C SER A 368 16.44 -12.28 -26.07
N THR A 369 16.91 -11.21 -25.42
CA THR A 369 16.12 -10.54 -24.39
C THR A 369 14.85 -9.96 -25.02
N GLY A 370 13.70 -10.18 -24.39
CA GLY A 370 12.40 -9.76 -24.94
C GLY A 370 11.76 -10.76 -25.93
N ALA A 371 12.39 -11.90 -26.24
CA ALA A 371 11.84 -12.92 -27.15
C ALA A 371 10.60 -13.67 -26.62
N GLY A 372 10.14 -13.39 -25.39
CA GLY A 372 8.95 -14.02 -24.81
C GLY A 372 9.20 -15.28 -23.97
N LYS A 373 10.47 -15.64 -23.68
CA LYS A 373 10.85 -16.87 -22.96
C LYS A 373 10.16 -17.01 -21.59
N SER A 374 10.28 -16.02 -20.72
CA SER A 374 9.65 -16.04 -19.39
C SER A 374 8.13 -15.95 -19.48
N THR A 375 7.58 -15.39 -20.57
CA THR A 375 6.12 -15.33 -20.80
C THR A 375 5.53 -16.72 -21.03
N ILE A 376 6.23 -17.62 -21.72
CA ILE A 376 5.81 -19.04 -21.87
C ILE A 376 5.65 -19.68 -20.49
N MET A 377 6.57 -19.44 -19.58
CA MET A 377 6.51 -19.99 -18.22
C MET A 377 5.39 -19.35 -17.39
N ASN A 378 5.17 -18.03 -17.57
CA ASN A 378 4.04 -17.35 -16.94
C ASN A 378 2.67 -17.91 -17.42
N LEU A 379 2.56 -18.28 -18.68
CA LEU A 379 1.38 -18.95 -19.24
C LEU A 379 1.21 -20.35 -18.66
N LEU A 380 2.29 -21.12 -18.52
CA LEU A 380 2.27 -22.46 -17.92
C LEU A 380 1.85 -22.43 -16.45
N CYS A 381 2.37 -21.48 -15.67
CA CYS A 381 1.99 -21.26 -14.26
C CYS A 381 0.62 -20.58 -14.12
N ARG A 382 0.00 -20.22 -15.24
CA ARG A 382 -1.23 -19.42 -15.28
C ARG A 382 -1.12 -18.16 -14.41
N PHE A 383 0.00 -17.44 -14.52
CA PHE A 383 0.12 -16.08 -13.99
C PHE A 383 -0.59 -15.07 -14.88
N VAL A 384 -0.70 -15.41 -16.16
CA VAL A 384 -1.51 -14.75 -17.17
C VAL A 384 -2.22 -15.80 -18.01
N ASP A 385 -3.39 -15.48 -18.55
CA ASP A 385 -4.14 -16.35 -19.46
C ASP A 385 -3.76 -16.06 -20.93
N ALA A 386 -3.64 -17.10 -21.75
CA ALA A 386 -3.41 -16.95 -23.18
C ALA A 386 -4.56 -16.18 -23.85
N THR A 387 -4.21 -15.29 -24.79
CA THR A 387 -5.17 -14.54 -25.61
C THR A 387 -5.85 -15.46 -26.63
N SER A 388 -5.09 -16.39 -27.23
CA SER A 388 -5.59 -17.45 -28.13
C SER A 388 -4.79 -18.73 -27.92
N GLY A 389 -5.34 -19.86 -28.40
CA GLY A 389 -4.75 -21.17 -28.21
C GLY A 389 -4.96 -21.76 -26.82
N GLU A 390 -4.32 -22.89 -26.55
CA GLU A 390 -4.50 -23.65 -25.32
C GLU A 390 -3.15 -24.10 -24.75
N VAL A 391 -2.97 -23.93 -23.42
CA VAL A 391 -1.88 -24.54 -22.65
C VAL A 391 -2.46 -25.70 -21.86
N LEU A 392 -1.96 -26.88 -22.09
CA LEU A 392 -2.43 -28.10 -21.46
C LEU A 392 -1.38 -28.69 -20.55
N VAL A 393 -1.80 -29.13 -19.36
CA VAL A 393 -0.99 -29.93 -18.42
C VAL A 393 -1.75 -31.24 -18.19
N ASP A 394 -1.10 -32.36 -18.52
CA ASP A 394 -1.70 -33.70 -18.51
C ASP A 394 -3.03 -33.79 -19.28
N GLY A 395 -3.11 -33.11 -20.43
CA GLY A 395 -4.28 -33.04 -21.30
C GLY A 395 -5.42 -32.17 -20.77
N VAL A 396 -5.24 -31.47 -19.66
CA VAL A 396 -6.22 -30.53 -19.10
C VAL A 396 -5.73 -29.10 -19.30
N ASN A 397 -6.61 -28.21 -19.79
CA ASN A 397 -6.28 -26.82 -19.99
C ASN A 397 -5.94 -26.16 -18.63
N VAL A 398 -4.86 -25.37 -18.57
CA VAL A 398 -4.47 -24.66 -17.33
C VAL A 398 -5.57 -23.76 -16.79
N LYS A 399 -6.50 -23.30 -17.65
CA LYS A 399 -7.67 -22.50 -17.27
C LYS A 399 -8.68 -23.28 -16.43
N ASP A 400 -8.71 -24.61 -16.57
CA ASP A 400 -9.66 -25.50 -15.89
C ASP A 400 -9.11 -26.09 -14.59
N TRP A 401 -7.80 -25.98 -14.37
CA TRP A 401 -7.17 -26.42 -13.12
C TRP A 401 -7.53 -25.53 -11.94
N ASN A 402 -7.58 -26.13 -10.74
CA ASN A 402 -7.46 -25.39 -9.50
C ASN A 402 -6.09 -24.71 -9.47
N LEU A 403 -6.05 -23.38 -9.34
CA LEU A 403 -4.80 -22.62 -9.37
C LEU A 403 -3.81 -23.02 -8.29
N TYR A 404 -4.31 -23.40 -7.12
CA TYR A 404 -3.45 -23.86 -6.01
C TYR A 404 -2.83 -25.22 -6.35
N ASP A 405 -3.63 -26.17 -6.84
CA ASP A 405 -3.14 -27.49 -7.21
C ASP A 405 -2.15 -27.42 -8.39
N LEU A 406 -2.45 -26.61 -9.41
CA LEU A 406 -1.54 -26.36 -10.54
C LEU A 406 -0.19 -25.83 -10.05
N ARG A 407 -0.21 -24.74 -9.30
CA ARG A 407 1.00 -24.07 -8.82
C ARG A 407 1.71 -24.84 -7.73
N ASP A 408 1.02 -25.68 -6.98
CA ASP A 408 1.65 -26.54 -5.97
C ASP A 408 2.49 -27.66 -6.59
N ASN A 409 2.11 -28.14 -7.76
CA ASN A 409 2.86 -29.12 -8.53
C ASN A 409 3.94 -28.53 -9.45
N ILE A 410 4.06 -27.19 -9.51
CA ILE A 410 5.11 -26.48 -10.26
C ILE A 410 6.09 -25.86 -9.26
N GLY A 411 7.37 -26.22 -9.39
CA GLY A 411 8.48 -25.56 -8.71
C GLY A 411 9.08 -24.50 -9.64
N MET A 412 9.27 -23.27 -9.19
CA MET A 412 9.83 -22.22 -10.03
C MET A 412 10.96 -21.48 -9.30
N ALA A 413 12.12 -21.41 -9.93
CA ALA A 413 13.20 -20.51 -9.57
C ALA A 413 13.22 -19.37 -10.59
N MET A 414 12.87 -18.16 -10.15
CA MET A 414 12.69 -16.98 -10.99
C MET A 414 13.99 -16.23 -11.22
N GLN A 415 14.09 -15.52 -12.34
CA GLN A 415 15.21 -14.63 -12.67
C GLN A 415 15.39 -13.53 -11.61
N ASP A 416 14.30 -12.84 -11.24
CA ASP A 416 14.30 -11.87 -10.15
C ASP A 416 14.07 -12.56 -8.81
N ILE A 417 15.16 -12.79 -8.09
CA ILE A 417 15.13 -13.54 -6.83
C ILE A 417 14.65 -12.67 -5.69
N PHE A 418 13.58 -13.08 -5.05
CA PHE A 418 13.09 -12.49 -3.84
C PHE A 418 13.30 -13.42 -2.63
N LEU A 419 14.07 -12.93 -1.63
CA LEU A 419 14.20 -13.60 -0.34
C LEU A 419 13.49 -12.75 0.72
N PHE A 420 12.73 -13.44 1.56
CA PHE A 420 12.05 -12.81 2.69
C PHE A 420 13.05 -12.48 3.80
N SER A 421 12.72 -11.48 4.62
CA SER A 421 13.45 -11.17 5.85
C SER A 421 13.15 -12.25 6.89
N ASP A 422 13.85 -13.38 6.77
CA ASP A 422 13.68 -14.59 7.55
C ASP A 422 15.02 -15.36 7.56
N THR A 423 15.09 -16.48 8.28
CA THR A 423 16.24 -17.38 8.24
C THR A 423 16.44 -17.97 6.84
N ILE A 424 17.63 -18.49 6.56
CA ILE A 424 17.88 -19.25 5.32
C ILE A 424 16.97 -20.49 5.28
N GLU A 425 16.82 -21.18 6.41
CA GLU A 425 15.91 -22.30 6.57
C GLU A 425 14.47 -21.90 6.18
N GLY A 426 13.93 -20.79 6.76
CA GLY A 426 12.60 -20.28 6.46
C GLY A 426 12.42 -19.90 4.99
N ASN A 427 13.46 -19.33 4.37
CA ASN A 427 13.45 -19.02 2.95
C ASN A 427 13.40 -20.26 2.05
N ILE A 428 14.11 -21.35 2.38
CA ILE A 428 14.03 -22.61 1.64
C ILE A 428 12.69 -23.31 1.92
N ALA A 429 12.28 -23.41 3.19
CA ALA A 429 11.03 -24.03 3.62
C ALA A 429 9.77 -23.35 3.07
N TYR A 430 9.88 -22.10 2.57
CA TYR A 430 8.74 -21.38 1.99
C TYR A 430 8.04 -22.14 0.86
N GLY A 431 8.78 -22.96 0.09
CA GLY A 431 8.22 -23.82 -0.95
C GLY A 431 7.29 -24.91 -0.40
N ARG A 432 7.55 -25.40 0.82
CA ARG A 432 6.79 -26.46 1.53
C ARG A 432 6.94 -26.29 3.04
N PRO A 433 6.10 -25.47 3.71
CA PRO A 433 6.30 -25.07 5.11
C PRO A 433 6.29 -26.22 6.13
N ASN A 434 5.66 -27.37 5.80
CA ASN A 434 5.55 -28.54 6.68
C ASN A 434 6.64 -29.60 6.42
N CYS A 435 7.80 -29.20 5.88
CA CYS A 435 8.92 -30.11 5.62
C CYS A 435 9.78 -30.35 6.87
N THR A 436 10.56 -31.42 6.85
CA THR A 436 11.57 -31.69 7.88
C THR A 436 12.87 -30.96 7.55
N PHE A 437 13.74 -30.78 8.54
CA PHE A 437 15.06 -30.19 8.33
C PHE A 437 15.91 -31.03 7.37
N GLU A 438 15.79 -32.35 7.41
CA GLU A 438 16.47 -33.26 6.49
C GLU A 438 16.10 -32.97 5.04
N GLU A 439 14.81 -32.75 4.74
CA GLU A 439 14.36 -32.40 3.39
C GLU A 439 14.90 -31.03 2.94
N ILE A 440 14.96 -30.05 3.85
CA ILE A 440 15.58 -28.74 3.59
C ILE A 440 17.07 -28.91 3.26
N HIS A 441 17.75 -29.73 4.06
CA HIS A 441 19.17 -30.01 3.87
C HIS A 441 19.43 -30.71 2.52
N GLU A 442 18.63 -31.72 2.16
CA GLU A 442 18.73 -32.40 0.86
C GLU A 442 18.54 -31.41 -0.30
N ALA A 443 17.52 -30.57 -0.25
CA ALA A 443 17.29 -29.57 -1.28
C ALA A 443 18.45 -28.55 -1.38
N ALA A 444 19.01 -28.14 -0.24
CA ALA A 444 20.16 -27.26 -0.19
C ALA A 444 21.44 -27.92 -0.74
N VAL A 445 21.63 -29.22 -0.53
CA VAL A 445 22.73 -29.99 -1.14
C VAL A 445 22.56 -30.08 -2.65
N MET A 446 21.36 -30.40 -3.13
CA MET A 446 21.09 -30.45 -4.58
C MET A 446 21.33 -29.12 -5.29
N ALA A 447 21.05 -28.01 -4.62
CA ALA A 447 21.26 -26.65 -5.12
C ALA A 447 22.69 -26.13 -4.87
N ASP A 448 23.62 -26.94 -4.39
CA ASP A 448 24.98 -26.55 -3.95
C ASP A 448 24.98 -25.38 -2.93
N ALA A 449 23.92 -25.26 -2.14
CA ALA A 449 23.80 -24.19 -1.15
C ALA A 449 24.37 -24.59 0.22
N ASN A 450 24.36 -25.87 0.56
CA ASN A 450 24.71 -26.36 1.89
C ASN A 450 26.13 -25.96 2.35
N HIS A 451 27.10 -25.93 1.43
CA HIS A 451 28.49 -25.62 1.78
C HIS A 451 28.63 -24.18 2.31
N PHE A 452 28.12 -23.19 1.57
CA PHE A 452 28.21 -21.80 2.02
C PHE A 452 27.29 -21.51 3.22
N ILE A 453 26.13 -22.17 3.31
CA ILE A 453 25.23 -22.01 4.45
C ILE A 453 25.93 -22.46 5.75
N LYS A 454 26.57 -23.62 5.75
CA LYS A 454 27.34 -24.12 6.92
C LYS A 454 28.54 -23.25 7.29
N ALA A 455 29.10 -22.51 6.34
CA ALA A 455 30.20 -21.58 6.60
C ALA A 455 29.72 -20.25 7.23
N MET A 456 28.42 -19.99 7.28
CA MET A 456 27.88 -18.80 7.95
C MET A 456 27.84 -18.99 9.47
N PRO A 457 27.96 -17.92 10.28
CA PRO A 457 28.04 -18.00 11.74
C PRO A 457 26.87 -18.78 12.39
N GLU A 458 25.65 -18.62 11.88
CA GLU A 458 24.44 -19.27 12.41
C GLU A 458 23.91 -20.37 11.47
N GLY A 459 24.66 -20.71 10.40
CA GLY A 459 24.27 -21.74 9.44
C GLY A 459 22.88 -21.48 8.85
N TYR A 460 22.01 -22.46 8.89
CA TYR A 460 20.62 -22.36 8.41
C TYR A 460 19.76 -21.34 9.16
N ASN A 461 20.11 -21.01 10.41
CA ASN A 461 19.41 -20.00 11.22
C ASN A 461 19.87 -18.56 10.90
N THR A 462 20.83 -18.39 10.00
CA THR A 462 21.28 -17.05 9.59
C THR A 462 20.11 -16.26 9.01
N ILE A 463 19.82 -15.10 9.62
CA ILE A 463 18.77 -14.19 9.17
C ILE A 463 19.25 -13.46 7.92
N VAL A 464 18.48 -13.56 6.87
CA VAL A 464 18.69 -12.85 5.60
C VAL A 464 17.92 -11.53 5.64
N GLY A 465 18.59 -10.42 5.35
CA GLY A 465 17.95 -9.11 5.27
C GLY A 465 16.97 -9.00 4.09
N GLU A 466 16.23 -7.89 4.04
CA GLU A 466 15.25 -7.62 2.97
C GLU A 466 15.89 -7.82 1.59
N ARG A 467 15.20 -8.58 0.71
CA ARG A 467 15.67 -8.94 -0.63
C ARG A 467 17.04 -9.63 -0.66
N GLY A 468 17.40 -10.30 0.43
CA GLY A 468 18.66 -11.03 0.49
C GLY A 468 19.91 -10.15 0.71
N VAL A 469 19.77 -9.01 1.36
CA VAL A 469 20.91 -8.18 1.76
C VAL A 469 21.88 -9.03 2.60
N GLY A 470 23.17 -8.99 2.24
CA GLY A 470 24.23 -9.79 2.86
C GLY A 470 24.62 -11.04 2.09
N LEU A 471 23.85 -11.45 1.08
CA LEU A 471 24.17 -12.58 0.21
C LEU A 471 24.67 -12.14 -1.18
N SER A 472 25.61 -12.90 -1.77
CA SER A 472 25.98 -12.72 -3.17
C SER A 472 24.85 -13.15 -4.11
N GLY A 473 24.89 -12.71 -5.38
CA GLY A 473 23.91 -13.11 -6.40
C GLY A 473 23.79 -14.63 -6.55
N GLY A 474 24.92 -15.34 -6.66
CA GLY A 474 24.96 -16.79 -6.77
C GLY A 474 24.43 -17.52 -5.52
N GLN A 475 24.65 -16.96 -4.30
CA GLN A 475 24.08 -17.52 -3.08
C GLN A 475 22.55 -17.39 -3.07
N LYS A 476 22.02 -16.23 -3.51
CA LYS A 476 20.56 -16.03 -3.66
C LYS A 476 19.97 -17.01 -4.67
N GLN A 477 20.62 -17.19 -5.81
CA GLN A 477 20.18 -18.15 -6.85
C GLN A 477 20.08 -19.57 -6.29
N ARG A 478 21.11 -20.04 -5.56
CA ARG A 478 21.12 -21.38 -4.97
C ARG A 478 20.04 -21.55 -3.88
N ILE A 479 19.77 -20.55 -3.04
CA ILE A 479 18.65 -20.60 -2.09
C ILE A 479 17.30 -20.66 -2.82
N SER A 480 17.11 -19.87 -3.88
CA SER A 480 15.88 -19.89 -4.68
C SER A 480 15.68 -21.25 -5.37
N LEU A 481 16.77 -21.83 -5.89
CA LEU A 481 16.75 -23.18 -6.48
C LEU A 481 16.40 -24.24 -5.42
N ALA A 482 17.03 -24.19 -4.23
CA ALA A 482 16.70 -25.11 -3.12
C ALA A 482 15.21 -25.02 -2.73
N ARG A 483 14.63 -23.82 -2.68
CA ARG A 483 13.20 -23.57 -2.45
C ARG A 483 12.32 -24.28 -3.49
N ALA A 484 12.70 -24.20 -4.76
CA ALA A 484 11.96 -24.83 -5.85
C ALA A 484 12.08 -26.37 -5.81
N LEU A 485 13.27 -26.90 -5.53
CA LEU A 485 13.54 -28.34 -5.42
C LEU A 485 12.87 -28.98 -4.21
N LEU A 486 12.83 -28.30 -3.06
CA LEU A 486 12.16 -28.79 -1.84
C LEU A 486 10.71 -29.16 -2.07
N LYS A 487 10.07 -28.51 -3.00
CA LYS A 487 8.67 -28.74 -3.38
C LYS A 487 8.44 -30.14 -3.97
N LYS A 488 9.51 -30.79 -4.47
CA LYS A 488 9.44 -32.07 -5.24
C LYS A 488 8.36 -32.01 -6.34
N PRO A 489 8.45 -31.01 -7.23
CA PRO A 489 7.40 -30.69 -8.18
C PRO A 489 7.35 -31.71 -9.33
N SER A 490 6.18 -31.83 -9.99
CA SER A 490 6.05 -32.56 -11.26
C SER A 490 6.64 -31.80 -12.45
N ILE A 491 6.65 -30.46 -12.37
CA ILE A 491 7.23 -29.54 -13.35
C ILE A 491 8.15 -28.56 -12.62
N LEU A 492 9.41 -28.51 -13.04
CA LEU A 492 10.41 -27.58 -12.51
C LEU A 492 10.77 -26.54 -13.57
N ILE A 493 10.67 -25.27 -13.22
CA ILE A 493 11.01 -24.13 -14.08
C ILE A 493 12.22 -23.42 -13.52
N LEU A 494 13.27 -23.28 -14.33
CA LEU A 494 14.52 -22.63 -14.01
C LEU A 494 14.73 -21.45 -14.96
N ASP A 495 14.43 -20.24 -14.50
CA ASP A 495 14.58 -19.02 -15.30
C ASP A 495 15.90 -18.32 -14.92
N ASP A 496 16.93 -18.50 -15.75
CA ASP A 496 18.28 -17.94 -15.62
C ASP A 496 18.93 -18.16 -14.24
N THR A 497 18.74 -19.35 -13.68
CA THR A 497 19.10 -19.67 -12.29
C THR A 497 20.59 -19.93 -12.06
N THR A 498 21.42 -20.01 -13.11
CA THR A 498 22.85 -20.32 -13.04
C THR A 498 23.74 -19.20 -13.58
N SER A 499 23.18 -18.06 -13.99
CA SER A 499 23.95 -16.97 -14.61
C SER A 499 24.97 -16.30 -13.68
N ALA A 500 24.73 -16.29 -12.37
CA ALA A 500 25.59 -15.66 -11.37
C ALA A 500 26.45 -16.66 -10.58
N VAL A 501 26.47 -17.96 -10.95
CA VAL A 501 27.34 -18.97 -10.35
C VAL A 501 28.55 -19.28 -11.25
N ASP A 502 29.61 -19.80 -10.64
CA ASP A 502 30.80 -20.26 -11.37
C ASP A 502 30.51 -21.58 -12.11
N MET A 503 31.39 -21.92 -13.05
CA MET A 503 31.22 -23.09 -13.93
C MET A 503 31.22 -24.43 -13.17
N GLU A 504 31.98 -24.54 -12.06
CA GLU A 504 32.03 -25.76 -11.24
C GLU A 504 30.68 -25.97 -10.53
N THR A 505 30.16 -24.93 -9.89
CA THR A 505 28.82 -24.93 -9.26
C THR A 505 27.73 -25.21 -10.29
N GLU A 506 27.79 -24.60 -11.49
CA GLU A 506 26.82 -24.86 -12.56
C GLU A 506 26.84 -26.34 -12.98
N SER A 507 28.04 -26.91 -13.21
CA SER A 507 28.21 -28.32 -13.58
C SER A 507 27.64 -29.26 -12.49
N TYR A 508 27.91 -28.96 -11.21
CA TYR A 508 27.35 -29.73 -10.10
C TYR A 508 25.82 -29.68 -10.07
N ILE A 509 25.21 -28.49 -10.20
CA ILE A 509 23.76 -28.32 -10.23
C ILE A 509 23.17 -29.11 -11.40
N GLN A 510 23.75 -29.05 -12.61
CA GLN A 510 23.29 -29.79 -13.77
C GLN A 510 23.34 -31.30 -13.54
N GLN A 511 24.39 -31.80 -12.90
CA GLN A 511 24.48 -33.22 -12.52
C GLN A 511 23.39 -33.63 -11.51
N GLN A 512 23.05 -32.76 -10.54
CA GLN A 512 21.97 -33.04 -9.59
C GLN A 512 20.60 -33.02 -10.28
N LEU A 513 20.35 -32.05 -11.17
CA LEU A 513 19.12 -31.97 -11.95
C LEU A 513 18.94 -33.19 -12.86
N GLY A 514 20.03 -33.70 -13.44
CA GLY A 514 20.02 -34.94 -14.24
C GLY A 514 19.50 -36.17 -13.47
N LYS A 515 19.59 -36.20 -12.13
CA LYS A 515 19.02 -37.28 -11.31
C LYS A 515 17.49 -37.21 -11.23
N LEU A 516 16.88 -36.08 -11.58
CA LEU A 516 15.42 -35.90 -11.63
C LEU A 516 14.83 -36.29 -12.99
N ASN A 517 15.67 -36.57 -14.00
CA ASN A 517 15.20 -36.99 -15.32
C ASN A 517 14.31 -38.24 -15.20
N GLY A 518 13.21 -38.25 -15.96
CA GLY A 518 12.18 -39.29 -15.89
C GLY A 518 11.18 -39.15 -14.74
N GLN A 519 11.48 -38.31 -13.73
CA GLN A 519 10.58 -38.08 -12.57
C GLN A 519 9.91 -36.71 -12.64
N CYS A 520 10.62 -35.67 -13.05
CA CYS A 520 10.19 -34.29 -13.09
C CYS A 520 10.44 -33.73 -14.50
N THR A 521 9.47 -33.04 -15.07
CA THR A 521 9.65 -32.31 -16.32
C THR A 521 10.33 -30.99 -16.03
N ILE A 522 11.47 -30.69 -16.72
CA ILE A 522 12.31 -29.55 -16.41
C ILE A 522 12.32 -28.57 -17.58
N PHE A 523 12.00 -27.31 -17.30
CA PHE A 523 12.18 -26.20 -18.25
C PHE A 523 13.34 -25.34 -17.80
N VAL A 524 14.33 -25.14 -18.67
CA VAL A 524 15.52 -24.31 -18.41
C VAL A 524 15.54 -23.15 -19.39
N ILE A 525 15.29 -21.95 -18.91
CA ILE A 525 15.54 -20.73 -19.67
C ILE A 525 16.97 -20.29 -19.38
N ALA A 526 17.79 -20.25 -20.40
CA ALA A 526 19.19 -19.86 -20.23
C ALA A 526 19.71 -19.01 -21.39
N TYR A 527 20.64 -18.14 -21.08
CA TYR A 527 21.44 -17.41 -22.07
C TYR A 527 22.73 -18.15 -22.46
N ARG A 528 23.14 -19.10 -21.60
CA ARG A 528 24.31 -19.92 -21.81
C ARG A 528 23.88 -21.26 -22.39
N ILE A 529 24.51 -21.64 -23.50
CA ILE A 529 24.24 -22.93 -24.15
C ILE A 529 24.71 -24.09 -23.27
N SER A 530 25.74 -23.89 -22.41
CA SER A 530 26.16 -24.90 -21.42
C SER A 530 25.03 -25.45 -20.57
N SER A 531 24.08 -24.59 -20.21
CA SER A 531 22.97 -24.97 -19.33
C SER A 531 21.85 -25.78 -20.00
N ILE A 532 21.80 -25.80 -21.35
CA ILE A 532 20.71 -26.42 -22.12
C ILE A 532 21.17 -27.42 -23.17
N LYS A 533 22.48 -27.59 -23.42
CA LYS A 533 23.02 -28.48 -24.46
C LYS A 533 22.63 -29.94 -24.28
N ASP A 534 22.43 -30.37 -23.03
CA ASP A 534 22.06 -31.75 -22.69
C ASP A 534 20.56 -31.93 -22.55
N ALA A 535 19.74 -30.94 -22.93
CA ALA A 535 18.27 -31.02 -22.92
C ALA A 535 17.74 -31.97 -24.01
N ASP A 536 16.64 -32.67 -23.73
CA ASP A 536 15.97 -33.57 -24.66
C ASP A 536 15.44 -32.83 -25.89
N GLN A 537 15.04 -31.56 -25.71
CA GLN A 537 14.69 -30.66 -26.79
C GLN A 537 15.06 -29.22 -26.43
N ILE A 538 15.41 -28.45 -27.43
CA ILE A 538 15.74 -27.04 -27.32
C ILE A 538 14.81 -26.24 -28.21
N LEU A 539 14.18 -25.22 -27.64
CA LEU A 539 13.35 -24.24 -28.33
C LEU A 539 14.12 -22.93 -28.46
N VAL A 540 14.32 -22.49 -29.68
CA VAL A 540 14.95 -21.19 -29.96
C VAL A 540 13.85 -20.18 -30.27
N MET A 541 13.81 -19.11 -29.49
CA MET A 541 12.79 -18.07 -29.61
C MET A 541 13.35 -16.77 -30.14
N ASP A 542 12.63 -16.17 -31.07
CA ASP A 542 12.88 -14.81 -31.52
C ASP A 542 11.56 -14.09 -31.83
N ASN A 543 11.45 -12.83 -31.45
CA ASN A 543 10.27 -11.97 -31.68
C ASN A 543 8.92 -12.64 -31.34
N GLY A 544 8.86 -13.40 -30.24
CA GLY A 544 7.67 -14.07 -29.75
C GLY A 544 7.33 -15.38 -30.46
N ARG A 545 8.16 -15.91 -31.35
CA ARG A 545 7.97 -17.16 -32.09
C ARG A 545 9.06 -18.17 -31.80
N ILE A 546 8.75 -19.46 -31.93
CA ILE A 546 9.77 -20.51 -32.01
C ILE A 546 10.29 -20.53 -33.45
N ILE A 547 11.58 -20.20 -33.61
CA ILE A 547 12.25 -20.17 -34.94
C ILE A 547 12.99 -21.47 -35.24
N GLU A 548 13.49 -22.16 -34.19
CA GLU A 548 14.17 -23.44 -34.32
C GLU A 548 13.75 -24.36 -33.18
N HIS A 549 13.70 -25.65 -33.44
CA HIS A 549 13.33 -26.69 -32.49
C HIS A 549 14.06 -27.99 -32.80
N GLY A 550 14.71 -28.60 -31.84
CA GLY A 550 15.44 -29.85 -31.98
C GLY A 550 16.38 -30.15 -30.83
N THR A 551 17.18 -31.17 -30.97
CA THR A 551 18.30 -31.49 -30.05
C THR A 551 19.50 -30.61 -30.34
N HIS A 552 20.46 -30.57 -29.41
CA HIS A 552 21.73 -29.83 -29.60
C HIS A 552 22.41 -30.19 -30.92
N GLN A 553 22.51 -31.50 -31.26
CA GLN A 553 23.17 -31.96 -32.47
C GLN A 553 22.42 -31.55 -33.74
N GLU A 554 21.08 -31.67 -33.74
CA GLU A 554 20.24 -31.27 -34.87
C GLU A 554 20.34 -29.77 -35.14
N LEU A 555 20.30 -28.95 -34.08
CA LEU A 555 20.35 -27.49 -34.20
C LEU A 555 21.74 -27.00 -34.64
N LEU A 556 22.80 -27.66 -34.23
CA LEU A 556 24.14 -27.36 -34.75
C LEU A 556 24.30 -27.73 -36.25
N ALA A 557 23.68 -28.86 -36.66
CA ALA A 557 23.72 -29.29 -38.04
C ALA A 557 22.90 -28.40 -39.00
N ASN A 558 21.86 -27.71 -38.48
CA ASN A 558 20.99 -26.80 -39.24
C ASN A 558 21.65 -25.42 -39.53
N ASP A 559 22.81 -25.14 -38.92
CA ASP A 559 23.60 -23.89 -39.09
C ASP A 559 22.75 -22.60 -38.96
N GLY A 560 21.78 -22.60 -38.04
CA GLY A 560 20.86 -21.50 -37.80
C GLY A 560 21.29 -20.57 -36.65
N TYR A 561 20.29 -19.94 -36.01
CA TYR A 561 20.49 -19.04 -34.88
C TYR A 561 21.21 -19.74 -33.72
N TYR A 562 20.82 -20.99 -33.41
CA TYR A 562 21.46 -21.78 -32.35
C TYR A 562 22.95 -22.04 -32.62
N ALA A 563 23.28 -22.48 -33.82
CA ALA A 563 24.65 -22.73 -34.22
C ALA A 563 25.51 -21.45 -34.15
N SER A 564 24.97 -20.33 -34.66
CA SER A 564 25.60 -19.02 -34.57
C SER A 564 25.86 -18.61 -33.11
N ALA A 565 24.85 -18.76 -32.22
CA ALA A 565 25.00 -18.47 -30.79
C ALA A 565 26.04 -19.38 -30.11
N PHE A 566 26.12 -20.66 -30.50
CA PHE A 566 27.11 -21.61 -30.01
C PHE A 566 28.53 -21.19 -30.42
N HIS A 567 28.77 -20.87 -31.69
CA HIS A 567 30.07 -20.41 -32.18
C HIS A 567 30.52 -19.11 -31.51
N HIS A 568 29.60 -18.19 -31.26
CA HIS A 568 29.90 -16.96 -30.51
C HIS A 568 30.28 -17.22 -29.04
N GLN A 569 29.70 -18.21 -28.37
CA GLN A 569 29.98 -18.50 -26.97
C GLN A 569 31.24 -19.35 -26.78
N TYR A 570 31.57 -20.23 -27.72
CA TYR A 570 32.68 -21.19 -27.59
C TYR A 570 33.92 -20.87 -28.45
N GLY A 571 33.90 -19.77 -29.21
CA GLY A 571 35.13 -19.20 -29.75
C GLY A 571 35.57 -19.71 -31.13
N GLU A 572 34.74 -20.40 -31.89
CA GLU A 572 34.90 -20.53 -33.33
C GLU A 572 34.26 -19.31 -33.98
N LEU A 573 35.05 -18.26 -34.19
CA LEU A 573 34.57 -17.04 -34.85
C LEU A 573 34.22 -17.37 -36.30
N PRO A 574 33.03 -17.02 -36.79
CA PRO A 574 32.73 -17.07 -38.23
C PRO A 574 33.75 -16.24 -39.00
N SER A 575 34.04 -16.64 -40.21
CA SER A 575 34.92 -15.89 -41.10
C SER A 575 34.47 -14.42 -41.27
N ARG A 576 35.38 -13.51 -41.60
CA ARG A 576 35.01 -12.08 -41.81
C ARG A 576 33.88 -11.91 -42.85
N GLU A 577 33.81 -12.80 -43.83
CA GLU A 577 32.78 -12.80 -44.87
C GLU A 577 31.41 -13.14 -44.32
N GLU A 578 31.30 -14.14 -43.43
CA GLU A 578 30.04 -14.50 -42.75
C GLU A 578 29.56 -13.41 -41.78
N GLN A 579 30.47 -12.67 -41.12
CA GLN A 579 30.13 -11.52 -40.28
C GLN A 579 29.56 -10.33 -41.07
N GLU A 580 30.04 -10.10 -42.29
CA GLU A 580 29.53 -9.07 -43.18
C GLU A 580 28.16 -9.42 -43.76
N GLU A 581 27.95 -10.68 -44.11
CA GLU A 581 26.67 -11.18 -44.61
C GLU A 581 25.59 -11.13 -43.54
N TYR A 582 25.91 -11.50 -42.30
CA TYR A 582 25.00 -11.38 -41.15
C TYR A 582 24.62 -9.92 -40.83
N ARG A 583 25.56 -8.98 -40.94
CA ARG A 583 25.27 -7.53 -40.80
C ARG A 583 24.37 -7.02 -41.92
N GLN A 584 24.47 -7.53 -43.12
CA GLN A 584 23.64 -7.11 -44.26
C GLN A 584 22.23 -7.68 -44.16
N VAL A 585 22.04 -8.88 -43.65
CA VAL A 585 20.71 -9.50 -43.41
C VAL A 585 19.98 -8.76 -42.29
N THR A 586 20.65 -8.54 -41.14
CA THR A 586 20.07 -7.81 -39.99
C THR A 586 19.77 -6.34 -40.29
N ALA A 587 20.53 -5.72 -41.21
CA ALA A 587 20.26 -4.34 -41.66
C ALA A 587 19.10 -4.23 -42.64
N LYS A 588 18.78 -5.31 -43.38
CA LYS A 588 17.59 -5.37 -44.27
C LYS A 588 16.29 -5.63 -43.52
N GLU A 589 16.35 -6.37 -42.40
CA GLU A 589 15.17 -6.65 -41.58
C GLU A 589 14.77 -5.51 -40.61
N ARG A 590 15.69 -4.55 -40.39
CA ARG A 590 15.42 -3.33 -39.59
C ARG A 590 14.90 -2.14 -40.41
N LYS A 591 14.69 -2.32 -41.72
CA LYS A 591 14.00 -1.37 -42.60
C LYS A 591 12.63 -1.87 -42.99
#